data_a0fcb494b7477dd2b0d1912e87de7dd5
#
_entry.id   a0fcb494b7477dd2b0d1912e87de7dd5
#
_cell.length_a   1.000
_cell.length_b   1.000
_cell.length_c   1.000
_cell.angle_alpha   90.00
_cell.angle_beta   90.00
_cell.angle_gamma   90.00
#
_symmetry.space_group_name_H-M   'P 1'
#
loop_
_entity.id
_entity.type
_entity.pdbx_description
1 polymer ?
#
loop_
_entity_poly.entity_id
_entity_poly.type
_entity_poly.pdbx_seq_one_letter_code
_entity_poly.pdbx_strand_id
1 'polypeptide(L)'
;MVSLTEDMSEDELLTLSACLEEHFPHPVSRAIVDAAEEKGLAHHDEQHDAEVKYVVAHGICSKVDGETVLLGSRHFIEDDEGVSCEAARPHVERLASQGKTILYVALSGRLIGVLGIEDPIRDEAEGVIKALHARGKKVVMLTGDDERTAAAVAARLGIDAWRAQVLPSDKADEVLRLKDAGAKVLMIGDGINDSPALSAADVGVTMRDGTDIAQEVADVIMAPSLEYLLVALDLGEATMKRIRSNVGISVGLNSAFLAGGLTGILMPAVSALLHNATTIGVCLNAMRPELGHYDGETRYADELRKDVADMSNRLGGVIRGVDSEAAGAPRVAVTALEATGVA
;
A
#
# COMPACT_ATOMS: atom_id res chain seq x y z
N MET A 1 14.38 10.50 -19.54
CA MET A 1 14.27 9.85 -20.85
C MET A 1 15.45 10.26 -21.70
N VAL A 2 15.89 9.42 -22.63
CA VAL A 2 16.99 9.73 -23.56
C VAL A 2 16.71 9.05 -24.90
N SER A 3 16.61 9.82 -25.97
CA SER A 3 16.67 9.30 -27.34
C SER A 3 18.12 9.01 -27.73
N LEU A 4 18.36 7.91 -28.41
CA LEU A 4 19.69 7.49 -28.89
C LEU A 4 19.86 7.68 -30.39
N THR A 5 18.83 8.19 -31.07
CA THR A 5 18.82 8.41 -32.52
C THR A 5 18.48 9.87 -32.81
N GLU A 6 19.11 10.45 -33.83
CA GLU A 6 18.83 11.83 -34.27
C GLU A 6 17.45 11.94 -34.98
N ASP A 7 16.93 10.81 -35.44
CA ASP A 7 15.71 10.73 -36.23
C ASP A 7 14.43 10.71 -35.34
N MET A 8 14.57 10.60 -34.01
CA MET A 8 13.46 10.50 -33.06
C MET A 8 13.70 11.43 -31.87
N SER A 9 12.80 12.34 -31.62
CA SER A 9 12.83 13.21 -30.45
C SER A 9 12.45 12.45 -29.17
N GLU A 10 12.79 13.02 -28.00
CA GLU A 10 12.36 12.44 -26.71
C GLU A 10 10.82 12.41 -26.59
N ASP A 11 10.11 13.40 -27.15
CA ASP A 11 8.66 13.43 -27.11
C ASP A 11 8.01 12.36 -28.01
N GLU A 12 8.57 12.10 -29.19
CA GLU A 12 8.15 10.99 -30.06
C GLU A 12 8.41 9.63 -29.41
N LEU A 13 9.58 9.47 -28.75
CA LEU A 13 9.89 8.26 -28.00
C LEU A 13 8.91 8.04 -26.84
N LEU A 14 8.51 9.11 -26.15
CA LEU A 14 7.52 9.02 -25.07
C LEU A 14 6.14 8.65 -25.60
N THR A 15 5.70 9.30 -26.67
CA THR A 15 4.42 9.00 -27.32
C THR A 15 4.35 7.55 -27.78
N LEU A 16 5.40 7.06 -28.45
CA LEU A 16 5.48 5.67 -28.87
C LEU A 16 5.40 4.70 -27.69
N SER A 17 6.11 4.99 -26.62
CA SER A 17 6.13 4.15 -25.40
C SER A 17 4.78 4.18 -24.68
N ALA A 18 4.14 5.34 -24.58
CA ALA A 18 2.82 5.50 -23.97
C ALA A 18 1.74 4.74 -24.73
N CYS A 19 1.74 4.82 -26.07
CA CYS A 19 0.83 4.05 -26.91
C CYS A 19 0.95 2.53 -26.69
N LEU A 20 2.16 2.00 -26.47
CA LEU A 20 2.35 0.57 -26.21
C LEU A 20 1.85 0.14 -24.83
N GLU A 21 1.96 1.01 -23.85
CA GLU A 21 1.67 0.73 -22.44
C GLU A 21 0.23 1.04 -22.03
N GLU A 22 -0.53 1.82 -22.83
CA GLU A 22 -1.89 2.27 -22.51
C GLU A 22 -2.86 1.13 -22.16
N HIS A 23 -2.64 -0.04 -22.74
CA HIS A 23 -3.54 -1.19 -22.57
C HIS A 23 -3.18 -2.08 -21.36
N PHE A 24 -2.11 -1.74 -20.61
CA PHE A 24 -1.62 -2.56 -19.52
C PHE A 24 -1.81 -1.86 -18.15
N PRO A 25 -2.59 -2.45 -17.24
CA PRO A 25 -2.81 -1.87 -15.91
C PRO A 25 -1.63 -2.14 -14.95
N HIS A 26 -0.43 -1.66 -15.31
CA HIS A 26 0.77 -1.79 -14.49
C HIS A 26 1.24 -0.40 -14.03
N PRO A 27 1.81 -0.23 -12.82
CA PRO A 27 2.29 1.07 -12.34
C PRO A 27 3.28 1.76 -13.29
N VAL A 28 4.20 0.99 -13.88
CA VAL A 28 5.17 1.47 -14.86
C VAL A 28 4.47 2.00 -16.11
N SER A 29 3.48 1.27 -16.62
CA SER A 29 2.67 1.67 -17.78
C SER A 29 1.96 2.98 -17.51
N ARG A 30 1.33 3.10 -16.34
CA ARG A 30 0.64 4.32 -15.93
C ARG A 30 1.59 5.51 -15.85
N ALA A 31 2.78 5.35 -15.27
CA ALA A 31 3.77 6.42 -15.18
C ALA A 31 4.24 6.94 -16.55
N ILE A 32 4.31 6.06 -17.57
CA ILE A 32 4.67 6.45 -18.93
C ILE A 32 3.51 7.21 -19.59
N VAL A 33 2.28 6.72 -19.45
CA VAL A 33 1.07 7.35 -19.99
C VAL A 33 0.84 8.71 -19.34
N ASP A 34 0.88 8.80 -18.01
CA ASP A 34 0.70 10.05 -17.27
C ASP A 34 1.75 11.10 -17.70
N ALA A 35 3.01 10.69 -17.88
CA ALA A 35 4.07 11.59 -18.35
C ALA A 35 3.84 12.11 -19.78
N ALA A 36 3.20 11.33 -20.65
CA ALA A 36 2.83 11.77 -21.99
C ALA A 36 1.63 12.74 -21.94
N GLU A 37 0.63 12.47 -21.10
CA GLU A 37 -0.52 13.34 -20.88
C GLU A 37 -0.12 14.69 -20.29
N GLU A 38 0.78 14.72 -19.29
CA GLU A 38 1.29 15.95 -18.69
C GLU A 38 1.99 16.87 -19.71
N LYS A 39 2.62 16.27 -20.72
CA LYS A 39 3.23 17.02 -21.83
C LYS A 39 2.24 17.38 -22.93
N GLY A 40 0.98 16.95 -22.84
CA GLY A 40 -0.05 17.16 -23.85
C GLY A 40 0.23 16.43 -25.17
N LEU A 41 0.95 15.31 -25.11
CA LEU A 41 1.23 14.48 -26.25
C LEU A 41 -0.02 13.62 -26.55
N ALA A 42 -0.55 13.77 -27.76
CA ALA A 42 -1.76 13.06 -28.17
C ALA A 42 -1.46 11.56 -28.37
N HIS A 43 -2.27 10.72 -27.74
CA HIS A 43 -2.31 9.29 -28.07
C HIS A 43 -3.14 9.10 -29.33
N HIS A 44 -2.64 8.38 -30.29
CA HIS A 44 -3.40 8.03 -31.50
C HIS A 44 -3.98 6.63 -31.34
N ASP A 45 -5.23 6.56 -30.92
CA ASP A 45 -6.05 5.33 -30.80
C ASP A 45 -6.20 4.55 -32.12
N GLU A 46 -5.86 5.15 -33.28
CA GLU A 46 -6.20 4.61 -34.59
C GLU A 46 -5.05 3.92 -35.34
N GLN A 47 -3.82 3.85 -34.78
CA GLN A 47 -2.65 3.37 -35.53
C GLN A 47 -2.14 1.97 -35.12
N HIS A 48 -2.83 1.28 -34.23
CA HIS A 48 -2.41 -0.04 -33.81
C HIS A 48 -3.09 -1.15 -34.60
N ASP A 49 -2.35 -1.79 -35.48
CA ASP A 49 -2.69 -3.15 -35.95
C ASP A 49 -2.48 -4.13 -34.79
N ALA A 50 -3.58 -4.48 -34.20
CA ALA A 50 -3.88 -5.07 -32.93
C ALA A 50 -3.25 -6.44 -32.59
N GLU A 51 -1.94 -6.61 -32.58
CA GLU A 51 -1.31 -7.73 -31.87
C GLU A 51 -0.20 -7.23 -30.94
N VAL A 52 -0.61 -6.62 -29.83
CA VAL A 52 0.33 -6.35 -28.72
C VAL A 52 0.57 -7.68 -28.00
N LYS A 53 1.75 -8.24 -28.13
CA LYS A 53 2.18 -9.42 -27.39
C LYS A 53 2.88 -8.99 -26.11
N TYR A 54 2.19 -9.17 -25.00
CA TYR A 54 2.81 -9.05 -23.67
C TYR A 54 3.61 -10.31 -23.34
N VAL A 55 4.91 -10.14 -23.12
CA VAL A 55 5.79 -11.22 -22.62
C VAL A 55 5.87 -11.06 -21.11
N VAL A 56 5.15 -11.91 -20.37
CA VAL A 56 5.00 -11.83 -18.91
C VAL A 56 6.36 -11.69 -18.23
N ALA A 57 6.51 -10.66 -17.41
CA ALA A 57 7.70 -10.31 -16.63
C ALA A 57 8.94 -9.85 -17.44
N HIS A 58 8.87 -9.67 -18.78
CA HIS A 58 10.01 -9.30 -19.59
C HIS A 58 9.83 -8.00 -20.37
N GLY A 59 8.67 -7.80 -21.01
CA GLY A 59 8.42 -6.60 -21.81
C GLY A 59 7.24 -6.72 -22.78
N ILE A 60 7.12 -5.74 -23.64
CA ILE A 60 6.06 -5.63 -24.66
C ILE A 60 6.70 -5.71 -26.05
N CYS A 61 6.08 -6.50 -26.91
CA CYS A 61 6.36 -6.54 -28.34
C CYS A 61 5.09 -6.19 -29.10
N SER A 62 5.14 -5.17 -29.94
CA SER A 62 4.01 -4.75 -30.78
C SER A 62 4.47 -4.33 -32.18
N LYS A 63 3.54 -4.12 -33.07
CA LYS A 63 3.78 -3.52 -34.40
C LYS A 63 3.08 -2.17 -34.47
N VAL A 64 3.85 -1.15 -34.78
CA VAL A 64 3.38 0.22 -35.04
C VAL A 64 3.79 0.60 -36.45
N ASP A 65 2.85 0.98 -37.31
CA ASP A 65 3.08 1.29 -38.72
C ASP A 65 3.84 0.19 -39.50
N GLY A 66 3.62 -1.07 -39.12
CA GLY A 66 4.28 -2.22 -39.74
C GLY A 66 5.70 -2.51 -39.24
N GLU A 67 6.23 -1.67 -38.38
CA GLU A 67 7.54 -1.87 -37.74
C GLU A 67 7.40 -2.52 -36.37
N THR A 68 8.31 -3.44 -36.03
CA THR A 68 8.30 -4.10 -34.72
C THR A 68 8.89 -3.17 -33.67
N VAL A 69 8.12 -2.88 -32.63
CA VAL A 69 8.54 -2.10 -31.47
C VAL A 69 8.64 -3.03 -30.27
N LEU A 70 9.75 -2.90 -29.57
CA LEU A 70 10.03 -3.64 -28.32
C LEU A 70 10.21 -2.63 -27.19
N LEU A 71 9.57 -2.88 -26.05
CA LEU A 71 9.73 -2.08 -24.83
C LEU A 71 9.89 -3.03 -23.64
N GLY A 72 10.95 -2.90 -22.86
CA GLY A 72 11.14 -3.79 -21.73
C GLY A 72 12.51 -3.70 -21.05
N SER A 73 12.79 -4.71 -20.23
CA SER A 73 14.06 -4.83 -19.51
C SER A 73 15.25 -5.05 -20.46
N ARG A 74 16.47 -4.83 -19.94
CA ARG A 74 17.67 -5.15 -20.70
C ARG A 74 17.70 -6.60 -21.14
N HIS A 75 17.35 -7.53 -20.24
CA HIS A 75 17.33 -8.96 -20.53
C HIS A 75 16.40 -9.26 -21.72
N PHE A 76 15.20 -8.70 -21.72
CA PHE A 76 14.27 -8.88 -22.83
C PHE A 76 14.83 -8.37 -24.17
N ILE A 77 15.37 -7.13 -24.18
CA ILE A 77 15.84 -6.50 -25.42
C ILE A 77 17.16 -7.12 -25.93
N GLU A 78 18.11 -7.42 -25.03
CA GLU A 78 19.44 -7.89 -25.40
C GLU A 78 19.55 -9.40 -25.47
N ASP A 79 19.02 -10.14 -24.49
CA ASP A 79 19.20 -11.59 -24.39
C ASP A 79 18.10 -12.35 -25.16
N ASP A 80 16.84 -11.91 -25.09
CA ASP A 80 15.72 -12.60 -25.74
C ASP A 80 15.56 -12.17 -27.21
N GLU A 81 15.62 -10.85 -27.48
CA GLU A 81 15.37 -10.29 -28.82
C GLU A 81 16.66 -9.94 -29.60
N GLY A 82 17.83 -10.07 -28.98
CA GLY A 82 19.13 -9.94 -29.64
C GLY A 82 19.53 -8.52 -30.05
N VAL A 83 18.88 -7.48 -29.48
CA VAL A 83 19.18 -6.08 -29.79
C VAL A 83 20.23 -5.54 -28.83
N SER A 84 21.42 -5.14 -29.34
CA SER A 84 22.49 -4.62 -28.51
C SER A 84 22.11 -3.37 -27.75
N CYS A 85 22.30 -3.39 -26.42
CA CYS A 85 22.05 -2.26 -25.51
C CYS A 85 23.30 -1.43 -25.20
N GLU A 86 24.46 -1.71 -25.83
CA GLU A 86 25.73 -1.06 -25.49
C GLU A 86 25.71 0.47 -25.72
N ALA A 87 25.01 0.95 -26.75
CA ALA A 87 24.88 2.38 -27.03
C ALA A 87 24.19 3.18 -25.90
N ALA A 88 23.35 2.53 -25.12
CA ALA A 88 22.66 3.16 -23.99
C ALA A 88 23.49 3.23 -22.70
N ARG A 89 24.57 2.49 -22.59
CA ARG A 89 25.32 2.28 -21.35
C ARG A 89 25.63 3.56 -20.56
N PRO A 90 26.18 4.65 -21.16
CA PRO A 90 26.48 5.87 -20.40
C PRO A 90 25.24 6.55 -19.82
N HIS A 91 24.12 6.45 -20.55
CA HIS A 91 22.84 7.04 -20.13
C HIS A 91 22.19 6.19 -19.03
N VAL A 92 22.25 4.88 -19.16
CA VAL A 92 21.77 3.90 -18.18
C VAL A 92 22.51 4.04 -16.85
N GLU A 93 23.84 4.13 -16.87
CA GLU A 93 24.65 4.34 -15.65
C GLU A 93 24.26 5.63 -14.92
N ARG A 94 23.99 6.70 -15.67
CA ARG A 94 23.52 7.97 -15.11
C ARG A 94 22.12 7.85 -14.50
N LEU A 95 21.17 7.25 -15.21
CA LEU A 95 19.78 7.10 -14.74
C LEU A 95 19.71 6.13 -13.55
N ALA A 96 20.43 5.02 -13.61
CA ALA A 96 20.51 4.06 -12.51
C ALA A 96 21.14 4.68 -11.24
N SER A 97 22.14 5.56 -11.38
CA SER A 97 22.70 6.29 -10.24
C SER A 97 21.71 7.25 -9.56
N GLN A 98 20.61 7.59 -10.26
CA GLN A 98 19.49 8.37 -9.73
C GLN A 98 18.38 7.49 -9.12
N GLY A 99 18.57 6.18 -9.03
CA GLY A 99 17.56 5.24 -8.51
C GLY A 99 16.39 4.99 -9.45
N LYS A 100 16.55 5.20 -10.77
CA LYS A 100 15.47 5.02 -11.74
C LYS A 100 15.48 3.61 -12.32
N THR A 101 14.29 3.03 -12.43
CA THR A 101 14.09 1.80 -13.20
C THR A 101 14.26 2.08 -14.69
N ILE A 102 15.04 1.26 -15.40
CA ILE A 102 15.39 1.50 -16.80
C ILE A 102 14.57 0.59 -17.71
N LEU A 103 13.85 1.18 -18.63
CA LEU A 103 13.25 0.49 -19.76
C LEU A 103 13.97 0.85 -21.05
N TYR A 104 14.16 -0.14 -21.90
CA TYR A 104 14.79 -0.02 -23.20
C TYR A 104 13.73 -0.07 -24.29
N VAL A 105 13.88 0.79 -25.30
CA VAL A 105 12.97 0.86 -26.45
C VAL A 105 13.75 0.55 -27.71
N ALA A 106 13.29 -0.44 -28.46
CA ALA A 106 13.88 -0.81 -29.75
C ALA A 106 12.81 -0.79 -30.86
N LEU A 107 13.22 -0.35 -32.02
CA LEU A 107 12.40 -0.28 -33.23
C LEU A 107 13.12 -1.05 -34.34
N SER A 108 12.42 -2.02 -34.95
CA SER A 108 12.91 -2.83 -36.08
C SER A 108 14.33 -3.41 -35.85
N GLY A 109 14.59 -3.92 -34.62
CA GLY A 109 15.86 -4.53 -34.26
C GLY A 109 16.98 -3.54 -33.91
N ARG A 110 16.70 -2.25 -33.77
CA ARG A 110 17.65 -1.21 -33.38
C ARG A 110 17.21 -0.53 -32.10
N LEU A 111 18.10 -0.38 -31.14
CA LEU A 111 17.85 0.39 -29.92
C LEU A 111 17.67 1.87 -30.27
N ILE A 112 16.51 2.46 -29.94
CA ILE A 112 16.17 3.85 -30.25
C ILE A 112 16.21 4.76 -29.02
N GLY A 113 16.05 4.20 -27.81
CA GLY A 113 16.07 5.01 -26.60
C GLY A 113 15.97 4.22 -25.31
N VAL A 114 16.08 4.95 -24.21
CA VAL A 114 15.87 4.44 -22.85
C VAL A 114 15.00 5.39 -22.05
N LEU A 115 14.09 4.81 -21.28
CA LEU A 115 13.24 5.49 -20.32
C LEU A 115 13.80 5.21 -18.93
N GLY A 116 13.99 6.25 -18.12
CA GLY A 116 14.25 6.12 -16.69
C GLY A 116 12.97 6.45 -15.95
N ILE A 117 12.33 5.45 -15.40
CA ILE A 117 11.11 5.61 -14.62
C ILE A 117 11.53 5.83 -13.18
N GLU A 118 11.08 6.92 -12.62
CA GLU A 118 11.22 7.20 -11.21
C GLU A 118 9.98 6.64 -10.52
N ASP A 119 10.20 5.74 -9.58
CA ASP A 119 9.15 5.36 -8.64
C ASP A 119 9.29 6.32 -7.45
N PRO A 120 8.46 7.37 -7.39
CA PRO A 120 8.64 8.38 -6.37
C PRO A 120 8.30 7.79 -5.01
N ILE A 121 9.25 7.92 -4.08
CA ILE A 121 8.94 7.66 -2.68
C ILE A 121 7.78 8.57 -2.29
N ARG A 122 6.74 8.01 -1.68
CA ARG A 122 5.58 8.74 -1.21
C ARG A 122 5.99 9.89 -0.30
N ASP A 123 5.42 11.07 -0.48
CA ASP A 123 5.78 12.28 0.27
C ASP A 123 5.61 12.11 1.79
N GLU A 124 4.60 11.34 2.19
CA GLU A 124 4.31 11.05 3.58
C GLU A 124 5.24 10.00 4.23
N ALA A 125 5.98 9.20 3.43
CA ALA A 125 6.73 8.05 3.93
C ALA A 125 7.76 8.43 5.02
N GLU A 126 8.54 9.48 4.81
CA GLU A 126 9.53 9.94 5.78
C GLU A 126 8.88 10.36 7.10
N GLY A 127 7.75 11.07 7.02
CA GLY A 127 6.98 11.50 8.18
C GLY A 127 6.42 10.32 8.98
N VAL A 128 5.87 9.34 8.28
CA VAL A 128 5.31 8.11 8.88
C VAL A 128 6.41 7.28 9.56
N ILE A 129 7.55 7.08 8.91
CA ILE A 129 8.67 6.32 9.49
C ILE A 129 9.20 7.01 10.76
N LYS A 130 9.37 8.34 10.74
CA LYS A 130 9.75 9.09 11.95
C LYS A 130 8.72 8.93 13.08
N ALA A 131 7.43 8.96 12.76
CA ALA A 131 6.36 8.77 13.73
C ALA A 131 6.33 7.34 14.29
N LEU A 132 6.67 6.32 13.49
CA LEU A 132 6.83 4.93 13.94
C LEU A 132 8.03 4.80 14.90
N HIS A 133 9.17 5.40 14.57
CA HIS A 133 10.33 5.44 15.45
C HIS A 133 10.04 6.12 16.80
N ALA A 134 9.30 7.23 16.79
CA ALA A 134 8.86 7.92 18.01
C ALA A 134 7.99 7.03 18.90
N ARG A 135 7.25 6.05 18.31
CA ARG A 135 6.49 5.02 19.01
C ARG A 135 7.33 3.78 19.38
N GLY A 136 8.65 3.82 19.20
CA GLY A 136 9.57 2.71 19.48
C GLY A 136 9.41 1.52 18.53
N LYS A 137 8.83 1.73 17.35
CA LYS A 137 8.74 0.69 16.32
C LYS A 137 10.00 0.68 15.48
N LYS A 138 10.40 -0.50 15.01
CA LYS A 138 11.46 -0.68 14.02
C LYS A 138 10.82 -0.89 12.66
N VAL A 139 11.43 -0.30 11.63
CA VAL A 139 10.97 -0.39 10.25
C VAL A 139 11.96 -1.21 9.45
N VAL A 140 11.45 -2.25 8.77
CA VAL A 140 12.23 -3.13 7.90
C VAL A 140 11.62 -3.08 6.52
N MET A 141 12.45 -2.87 5.49
CA MET A 141 12.04 -2.87 4.10
C MET A 141 12.41 -4.20 3.44
N LEU A 142 11.46 -4.80 2.74
CA LEU A 142 11.66 -5.99 1.91
C LEU A 142 11.35 -5.62 0.47
N THR A 143 12.35 -5.65 -0.40
CA THR A 143 12.21 -5.23 -1.79
C THR A 143 12.81 -6.24 -2.77
N GLY A 144 12.23 -6.33 -3.98
CA GLY A 144 12.79 -7.04 -5.10
C GLY A 144 13.92 -6.29 -5.81
N ASP A 145 14.11 -5.00 -5.50
CA ASP A 145 15.14 -4.15 -6.11
C ASP A 145 16.57 -4.59 -5.79
N ASP A 146 17.50 -4.02 -6.52
CA ASP A 146 18.92 -4.23 -6.26
C ASP A 146 19.38 -3.57 -4.94
N GLU A 147 20.50 -4.08 -4.40
CA GLU A 147 21.06 -3.65 -3.11
C GLU A 147 21.38 -2.15 -3.05
N ARG A 148 21.78 -1.53 -4.17
CA ARG A 148 22.14 -0.11 -4.20
C ARG A 148 20.91 0.78 -4.10
N THR A 149 19.87 0.43 -4.84
CA THR A 149 18.56 1.13 -4.78
C THR A 149 17.96 1.00 -3.39
N ALA A 150 17.91 -0.23 -2.86
CA ALA A 150 17.40 -0.49 -1.51
C ALA A 150 18.16 0.31 -0.43
N ALA A 151 19.50 0.31 -0.49
CA ALA A 151 20.32 1.08 0.44
C ALA A 151 20.09 2.59 0.34
N ALA A 152 19.93 3.14 -0.87
CA ALA A 152 19.67 4.55 -1.08
C ALA A 152 18.30 4.98 -0.50
N VAL A 153 17.25 4.19 -0.76
CA VAL A 153 15.91 4.41 -0.21
C VAL A 153 15.92 4.31 1.31
N ALA A 154 16.54 3.25 1.86
CA ALA A 154 16.63 3.06 3.30
C ALA A 154 17.36 4.20 4.00
N ALA A 155 18.46 4.67 3.43
CA ALA A 155 19.22 5.81 3.98
C ALA A 155 18.41 7.11 3.93
N ARG A 156 17.67 7.37 2.83
CA ARG A 156 16.83 8.56 2.68
C ARG A 156 15.68 8.59 3.67
N LEU A 157 15.02 7.45 3.88
CA LEU A 157 13.84 7.33 4.75
C LEU A 157 14.19 7.06 6.22
N GLY A 158 15.44 6.72 6.52
CA GLY A 158 15.86 6.35 7.87
C GLY A 158 15.36 4.97 8.31
N ILE A 159 15.25 4.02 7.39
CA ILE A 159 14.82 2.65 7.65
C ILE A 159 15.89 1.90 8.45
N ASP A 160 15.49 1.13 9.48
CA ASP A 160 16.42 0.45 10.39
C ASP A 160 17.15 -0.73 9.75
N ALA A 161 16.48 -1.46 8.87
CA ALA A 161 17.06 -2.59 8.15
C ALA A 161 16.33 -2.82 6.81
N TRP A 162 17.03 -3.41 5.85
CA TRP A 162 16.43 -3.77 4.57
C TRP A 162 16.94 -5.12 4.06
N ARG A 163 16.16 -5.73 3.20
CA ARG A 163 16.53 -6.88 2.39
C ARG A 163 16.21 -6.56 0.94
N ALA A 164 17.22 -6.63 0.08
CA ALA A 164 17.13 -6.44 -1.36
C ALA A 164 17.03 -7.78 -2.09
N GLN A 165 16.59 -7.76 -3.34
CA GLN A 165 16.48 -8.94 -4.22
C GLN A 165 15.67 -10.08 -3.60
N VAL A 166 14.63 -9.75 -2.82
CA VAL A 166 13.79 -10.72 -2.13
C VAL A 166 12.72 -11.23 -3.08
N LEU A 167 12.70 -12.54 -3.28
CA LEU A 167 11.63 -13.19 -4.04
C LEU A 167 10.31 -13.17 -3.24
N PRO A 168 9.15 -13.29 -3.90
CA PRO A 168 7.85 -13.31 -3.21
C PRO A 168 7.75 -14.37 -2.10
N SER A 169 8.28 -15.57 -2.32
CA SER A 169 8.35 -16.64 -1.33
C SER A 169 9.19 -16.27 -0.11
N ASP A 170 10.31 -15.59 -0.34
CA ASP A 170 11.30 -15.31 0.69
C ASP A 170 10.85 -14.16 1.60
N LYS A 171 9.91 -13.31 1.15
CA LYS A 171 9.29 -12.28 2.00
C LYS A 171 8.56 -12.90 3.20
N ALA A 172 7.83 -14.01 2.98
CA ALA A 172 7.16 -14.73 4.05
C ALA A 172 8.16 -15.35 5.04
N ASP A 173 9.26 -15.91 4.55
CA ASP A 173 10.30 -16.49 5.37
C ASP A 173 10.99 -15.43 6.26
N GLU A 174 11.21 -14.23 5.73
CA GLU A 174 11.77 -13.12 6.52
C GLU A 174 10.80 -12.66 7.62
N VAL A 175 9.50 -12.60 7.35
CA VAL A 175 8.47 -12.33 8.36
C VAL A 175 8.50 -13.38 9.46
N LEU A 176 8.52 -14.67 9.10
CA LEU A 176 8.60 -15.77 10.05
C LEU A 176 9.89 -15.71 10.87
N ARG A 177 11.03 -15.42 10.25
CA ARG A 177 12.32 -15.24 10.93
C ARG A 177 12.26 -14.14 12.00
N LEU A 178 11.61 -13.01 11.70
CA LEU A 178 11.42 -11.93 12.67
C LEU A 178 10.52 -12.36 13.83
N LYS A 179 9.46 -13.11 13.56
CA LYS A 179 8.55 -13.67 14.60
C LYS A 179 9.26 -14.68 15.47
N ASP A 180 10.07 -15.56 14.91
CA ASP A 180 10.86 -16.54 15.64
C ASP A 180 11.91 -15.87 16.56
N ALA A 181 12.41 -14.69 16.16
CA ALA A 181 13.24 -13.84 17.00
C ALA A 181 12.46 -13.12 18.13
N GLY A 182 11.15 -13.37 18.26
CA GLY A 182 10.28 -12.81 19.29
C GLY A 182 9.68 -11.44 18.94
N ALA A 183 9.81 -10.96 17.72
CA ALA A 183 9.18 -9.72 17.28
C ALA A 183 7.67 -9.92 17.03
N LYS A 184 6.89 -8.86 17.25
CA LYS A 184 5.54 -8.74 16.72
C LYS A 184 5.61 -7.99 15.39
N VAL A 185 5.20 -8.65 14.33
CA VAL A 185 5.38 -8.19 12.96
C VAL A 185 4.05 -7.71 12.39
N LEU A 186 4.03 -6.44 11.96
CA LEU A 186 3.01 -5.90 11.08
C LEU A 186 3.63 -5.82 9.69
N MET A 187 3.02 -6.48 8.71
CA MET A 187 3.45 -6.45 7.31
C MET A 187 2.51 -5.56 6.51
N ILE A 188 3.09 -4.68 5.70
CA ILE A 188 2.34 -3.89 4.71
C ILE A 188 2.79 -4.35 3.33
N GLY A 189 1.82 -4.66 2.48
CA GLY A 189 2.06 -5.07 1.10
C GLY A 189 0.83 -4.84 0.24
N ASP A 190 1.01 -4.72 -1.07
CA ASP A 190 -0.03 -4.32 -2.01
C ASP A 190 -0.34 -5.37 -3.08
N GLY A 191 0.59 -6.28 -3.31
CA GLY A 191 0.55 -7.18 -4.43
C GLY A 191 0.20 -8.62 -4.09
N ILE A 192 -0.13 -9.36 -5.14
CA ILE A 192 -0.27 -10.84 -5.10
C ILE A 192 1.00 -11.46 -4.49
N ASN A 193 2.15 -10.88 -4.79
CA ASN A 193 3.46 -11.33 -4.34
C ASN A 193 3.68 -11.18 -2.83
N ASP A 194 2.94 -10.31 -2.17
CA ASP A 194 3.05 -10.05 -0.73
C ASP A 194 2.05 -10.87 0.09
N SER A 195 1.06 -11.49 -0.55
CA SER A 195 0.01 -12.25 0.13
C SER A 195 0.53 -13.34 1.07
N PRO A 196 1.57 -14.12 0.75
CA PRO A 196 2.16 -15.06 1.71
C PRO A 196 2.77 -14.37 2.93
N ALA A 197 3.43 -13.21 2.75
CA ALA A 197 4.03 -12.45 3.84
C ALA A 197 2.98 -11.76 4.71
N LEU A 198 1.90 -11.22 4.11
CA LEU A 198 0.75 -10.66 4.82
C LEU A 198 0.12 -11.71 5.73
N SER A 199 -0.14 -12.91 5.20
CA SER A 199 -0.70 -14.04 5.98
C SER A 199 0.24 -14.55 7.08
N ALA A 200 1.56 -14.46 6.89
CA ALA A 200 2.55 -14.91 7.87
C ALA A 200 2.74 -13.93 9.03
N ALA A 201 2.40 -12.66 8.86
CA ALA A 201 2.57 -11.61 9.86
C ALA A 201 1.64 -11.82 11.08
N ASP A 202 1.86 -11.06 12.17
CA ASP A 202 0.89 -10.98 13.28
C ASP A 202 -0.29 -10.06 12.90
N VAL A 203 -0.05 -9.10 12.00
CA VAL A 203 -1.07 -8.25 11.37
C VAL A 203 -0.64 -7.99 9.93
N GLY A 204 -1.43 -8.44 8.98
CA GLY A 204 -1.29 -8.12 7.57
C GLY A 204 -2.09 -6.87 7.24
N VAL A 205 -1.45 -5.90 6.60
CA VAL A 205 -2.07 -4.62 6.21
C VAL A 205 -1.90 -4.43 4.72
N THR A 206 -2.97 -4.07 4.06
CA THR A 206 -2.95 -3.76 2.62
C THR A 206 -3.71 -2.46 2.33
N MET A 207 -3.54 -1.77 1.21
CA MET A 207 -4.29 -0.56 0.83
C MET A 207 -5.46 -0.92 -0.09
N ARG A 208 -6.46 -0.03 -0.23
CA ARG A 208 -7.68 -0.28 -1.01
C ARG A 208 -7.44 -0.46 -2.51
N ASP A 209 -6.42 0.19 -3.05
CA ASP A 209 -6.05 0.19 -4.46
C ASP A 209 -5.21 -1.03 -4.91
N GLY A 210 -4.95 -2.01 -4.07
CA GLY A 210 -4.25 -3.17 -4.45
C GLY A 210 -5.08 -4.37 -4.89
N THR A 211 -4.43 -5.47 -5.02
CA THR A 211 -5.05 -6.64 -5.62
C THR A 211 -6.12 -7.24 -4.70
N ASP A 212 -7.20 -7.74 -5.31
CA ASP A 212 -8.27 -8.44 -4.58
C ASP A 212 -7.72 -9.57 -3.68
N ILE A 213 -6.66 -10.25 -4.14
CA ILE A 213 -6.02 -11.34 -3.37
C ILE A 213 -5.33 -10.81 -2.11
N ALA A 214 -4.63 -9.67 -2.19
CA ALA A 214 -4.02 -9.07 -1.01
C ALA A 214 -5.10 -8.61 -0.01
N GLN A 215 -6.21 -8.05 -0.51
CA GLN A 215 -7.35 -7.66 0.31
C GLN A 215 -8.02 -8.85 1.01
N GLU A 216 -8.09 -10.00 0.36
CA GLU A 216 -8.71 -11.20 0.94
C GLU A 216 -7.90 -11.78 2.11
N VAL A 217 -6.57 -11.62 2.09
CA VAL A 217 -5.67 -12.19 3.11
C VAL A 217 -5.25 -11.20 4.20
N ALA A 218 -5.46 -9.90 4.01
CA ALA A 218 -5.07 -8.87 4.98
C ALA A 218 -6.06 -8.77 6.14
N ASP A 219 -5.54 -8.54 7.35
CA ASP A 219 -6.35 -8.29 8.55
C ASP A 219 -6.90 -6.87 8.56
N VAL A 220 -6.19 -5.94 7.94
CA VAL A 220 -6.53 -4.52 7.88
C VAL A 220 -6.37 -4.02 6.46
N ILE A 221 -7.40 -3.34 5.98
CA ILE A 221 -7.38 -2.71 4.69
C ILE A 221 -7.55 -1.19 4.92
N MET A 222 -6.58 -0.21 4.54
CA MET A 222 -6.55 1.20 4.87
C MET A 222 -6.78 2.10 3.63
N ALA A 223 -7.08 3.40 3.60
CA ALA A 223 -7.13 4.29 2.47
C ALA A 223 -5.72 4.53 1.85
N PRO A 224 -5.55 4.94 0.62
CA PRO A 224 -4.26 4.93 -0.09
C PRO A 224 -3.26 6.00 0.40
N SER A 225 -2.97 5.99 1.71
CA SER A 225 -1.89 6.77 2.33
C SER A 225 -1.32 6.04 3.54
N LEU A 226 0.00 6.03 3.68
CA LEU A 226 0.70 5.45 4.83
C LEU A 226 0.36 6.12 6.17
N GLU A 227 -0.15 7.34 6.17
CA GLU A 227 -0.57 8.03 7.39
C GLU A 227 -1.68 7.29 8.13
N TYR A 228 -2.55 6.57 7.42
CA TYR A 228 -3.60 5.76 8.04
C TYR A 228 -3.08 4.61 8.90
N LEU A 229 -1.85 4.17 8.66
CA LEU A 229 -1.18 3.23 9.56
C LEU A 229 -1.05 3.81 10.97
N LEU A 230 -0.70 5.09 11.09
CA LEU A 230 -0.59 5.76 12.38
C LEU A 230 -1.97 5.86 13.06
N VAL A 231 -3.00 6.16 12.28
CA VAL A 231 -4.39 6.19 12.77
C VAL A 231 -4.83 4.81 13.26
N ALA A 232 -4.53 3.76 12.50
CA ALA A 232 -4.87 2.38 12.89
C ALA A 232 -4.15 1.95 14.18
N LEU A 233 -2.87 2.32 14.34
CA LEU A 233 -2.12 2.06 15.56
C LEU A 233 -2.70 2.82 16.76
N ASP A 234 -2.99 4.11 16.61
CA ASP A 234 -3.56 4.94 17.69
C ASP A 234 -4.95 4.43 18.09
N LEU A 235 -5.79 4.03 17.12
CA LEU A 235 -7.09 3.41 17.37
C LEU A 235 -6.94 2.09 18.14
N GLY A 236 -6.00 1.23 17.74
CA GLY A 236 -5.69 -0.02 18.42
C GLY A 236 -5.26 0.20 19.87
N GLU A 237 -4.37 1.17 20.12
CA GLU A 237 -3.92 1.52 21.46
C GLU A 237 -5.04 2.07 22.33
N ALA A 238 -5.87 2.98 21.79
CA ALA A 238 -7.02 3.55 22.49
C ALA A 238 -8.05 2.47 22.84
N THR A 239 -8.37 1.59 21.89
CA THR A 239 -9.26 0.45 22.08
C THR A 239 -8.75 -0.48 23.19
N MET A 240 -7.48 -0.86 23.13
CA MET A 240 -6.87 -1.73 24.14
C MET A 240 -6.83 -1.09 25.52
N LYS A 241 -6.58 0.23 25.61
CA LYS A 241 -6.65 0.99 26.87
C LYS A 241 -8.06 0.95 27.45
N ARG A 242 -9.08 1.14 26.61
CA ARG A 242 -10.50 1.05 27.03
C ARG A 242 -10.87 -0.36 27.50
N ILE A 243 -10.47 -1.39 26.76
CA ILE A 243 -10.72 -2.80 27.16
C ILE A 243 -10.09 -3.07 28.53
N ARG A 244 -8.82 -2.72 28.72
CA ARG A 244 -8.13 -2.93 30.02
C ARG A 244 -8.81 -2.16 31.16
N SER A 245 -9.24 -0.92 30.91
CA SER A 245 -9.98 -0.12 31.90
C SER A 245 -11.31 -0.79 32.25
N ASN A 246 -12.10 -1.19 31.26
CA ASN A 246 -13.37 -1.84 31.46
C ASN A 246 -13.27 -3.16 32.22
N VAL A 247 -12.28 -3.98 31.88
CA VAL A 247 -11.97 -5.23 32.59
C VAL A 247 -11.57 -4.92 34.05
N GLY A 248 -10.67 -3.94 34.25
CA GLY A 248 -10.25 -3.53 35.60
C GLY A 248 -11.40 -3.05 36.47
N ILE A 249 -12.29 -2.20 35.92
CA ILE A 249 -13.49 -1.72 36.62
C ILE A 249 -14.43 -2.89 36.95
N SER A 250 -14.71 -3.76 35.98
CA SER A 250 -15.60 -4.92 36.19
C SER A 250 -15.07 -5.85 37.25
N VAL A 251 -13.82 -6.26 37.16
CA VAL A 251 -13.20 -7.19 38.13
C VAL A 251 -13.12 -6.53 39.50
N GLY A 252 -12.65 -5.28 39.58
CA GLY A 252 -12.47 -4.57 40.85
C GLY A 252 -13.79 -4.36 41.60
N LEU A 253 -14.80 -3.79 40.93
CA LEU A 253 -16.09 -3.53 41.55
C LEU A 253 -16.83 -4.80 41.89
N ASN A 254 -16.84 -5.81 41.03
CA ASN A 254 -17.52 -7.07 41.33
C ASN A 254 -16.85 -7.81 42.48
N SER A 255 -15.54 -7.79 42.58
CA SER A 255 -14.82 -8.37 43.72
C SER A 255 -15.16 -7.61 45.03
N ALA A 256 -15.25 -6.28 44.99
CA ALA A 256 -15.64 -5.50 46.13
C ALA A 256 -17.08 -5.77 46.59
N PHE A 257 -18.03 -5.90 45.64
CA PHE A 257 -19.42 -6.23 45.96
C PHE A 257 -19.55 -7.65 46.52
N LEU A 258 -18.80 -8.61 45.99
CA LEU A 258 -18.75 -9.97 46.54
C LEU A 258 -18.21 -9.96 47.99
N ALA A 259 -17.11 -9.28 48.22
CA ALA A 259 -16.53 -9.16 49.58
C ALA A 259 -17.48 -8.47 50.56
N GLY A 260 -18.17 -7.40 50.09
CA GLY A 260 -19.19 -6.71 50.89
C GLY A 260 -20.40 -7.60 51.23
N GLY A 261 -20.79 -8.47 50.31
CA GLY A 261 -21.84 -9.47 50.55
C GLY A 261 -21.44 -10.56 51.54
N LEU A 262 -20.23 -11.06 51.38
CA LEU A 262 -19.66 -12.10 52.28
C LEU A 262 -19.45 -11.59 53.73
N THR A 263 -19.07 -10.33 53.91
CA THR A 263 -18.88 -9.71 55.21
C THR A 263 -20.17 -9.22 55.83
N GLY A 264 -21.31 -9.32 55.13
CA GLY A 264 -22.61 -8.84 55.61
C GLY A 264 -22.78 -7.31 55.54
N ILE A 265 -21.82 -6.57 55.00
CA ILE A 265 -21.89 -5.10 54.81
C ILE A 265 -22.92 -4.74 53.75
N LEU A 266 -23.02 -5.55 52.71
CA LEU A 266 -23.98 -5.39 51.61
C LEU A 266 -25.03 -6.51 51.62
N MET A 267 -26.32 -6.12 51.54
CA MET A 267 -27.39 -7.09 51.31
C MET A 267 -27.23 -7.74 49.93
N PRO A 268 -27.53 -9.04 49.77
CA PRO A 268 -27.38 -9.75 48.48
C PRO A 268 -28.12 -9.08 47.32
N ALA A 269 -29.34 -8.55 47.57
CA ALA A 269 -30.11 -7.83 46.56
C ALA A 269 -29.44 -6.52 46.08
N VAL A 270 -28.79 -5.81 47.00
CA VAL A 270 -28.05 -4.58 46.69
C VAL A 270 -26.77 -4.93 45.91
N SER A 271 -26.04 -5.95 46.31
CA SER A 271 -24.86 -6.46 45.59
C SER A 271 -25.21 -6.84 44.15
N ALA A 272 -26.32 -7.56 43.94
CA ALA A 272 -26.79 -7.92 42.58
C ALA A 272 -27.19 -6.70 41.74
N LEU A 273 -27.85 -5.70 42.35
CA LEU A 273 -28.18 -4.48 41.65
C LEU A 273 -26.95 -3.70 41.22
N LEU A 274 -25.95 -3.55 42.07
CA LEU A 274 -24.67 -2.88 41.79
C LEU A 274 -23.89 -3.60 40.72
N HIS A 275 -23.86 -4.95 40.73
CA HIS A 275 -23.26 -5.75 39.68
C HIS A 275 -23.87 -5.48 38.30
N ASN A 276 -25.21 -5.50 38.22
CA ASN A 276 -25.90 -5.20 36.96
C ASN A 276 -25.67 -3.74 36.52
N ALA A 277 -25.67 -2.78 37.44
CA ALA A 277 -25.35 -1.39 37.12
C ALA A 277 -23.94 -1.21 36.59
N THR A 278 -22.96 -1.92 37.18
CA THR A 278 -21.58 -1.93 36.68
C THR A 278 -21.50 -2.48 35.26
N THR A 279 -22.18 -3.59 34.99
CA THR A 279 -22.22 -4.19 33.64
C THR A 279 -22.77 -3.21 32.61
N ILE A 280 -23.91 -2.57 32.92
CA ILE A 280 -24.51 -1.54 32.05
C ILE A 280 -23.52 -0.36 31.85
N GLY A 281 -22.90 0.14 32.92
CA GLY A 281 -21.97 1.25 32.85
C GLY A 281 -20.74 0.92 31.97
N VAL A 282 -20.20 -0.29 32.10
CA VAL A 282 -19.07 -0.77 31.27
C VAL A 282 -19.50 -0.91 29.81
N CYS A 283 -20.69 -1.45 29.54
CA CYS A 283 -21.23 -1.52 28.18
C CYS A 283 -21.38 -0.14 27.54
N LEU A 284 -21.96 0.81 28.27
CA LEU A 284 -22.10 2.21 27.80
C LEU A 284 -20.73 2.86 27.54
N ASN A 285 -19.74 2.61 28.40
CA ASN A 285 -18.39 3.09 28.19
C ASN A 285 -17.73 2.46 26.95
N ALA A 286 -17.99 1.18 26.70
CA ALA A 286 -17.47 0.49 25.51
C ALA A 286 -18.07 1.02 24.19
N MET A 287 -19.29 1.55 24.24
CA MET A 287 -19.98 2.10 23.05
C MET A 287 -19.50 3.51 22.66
N ARG A 288 -18.69 4.17 23.47
CA ARG A 288 -18.19 5.52 23.12
C ARG A 288 -17.25 5.45 21.92
N PRO A 289 -17.42 6.30 20.89
CA PRO A 289 -16.53 6.32 19.74
C PRO A 289 -15.12 6.80 20.16
N GLU A 290 -14.08 6.11 19.67
CA GLU A 290 -12.68 6.51 19.91
C GLU A 290 -12.21 7.58 18.92
N LEU A 291 -12.81 7.65 17.74
CA LEU A 291 -12.42 8.55 16.66
C LEU A 291 -12.93 10.00 16.84
N GLY A 292 -13.63 10.33 17.92
CA GLY A 292 -14.09 11.70 18.19
C GLY A 292 -12.97 12.74 18.39
N HIS A 293 -11.69 12.31 18.42
CA HIS A 293 -10.53 13.20 18.48
C HIS A 293 -9.89 13.48 17.11
N TYR A 294 -10.37 12.83 16.04
CA TYR A 294 -9.90 13.04 14.67
C TYR A 294 -10.82 13.95 13.85
N ASP A 295 -11.83 14.57 14.52
CA ASP A 295 -12.73 15.51 13.89
C ASP A 295 -12.03 16.86 13.63
N GLY A 296 -11.34 16.99 12.54
CA GLY A 296 -11.13 18.27 11.93
C GLY A 296 -9.77 18.70 11.46
N GLU A 297 -8.68 18.03 11.77
CA GLU A 297 -7.35 18.48 11.35
C GLU A 297 -6.64 17.60 10.32
N THR A 298 -7.20 16.47 9.95
CA THR A 298 -6.59 15.65 8.89
C THR A 298 -7.25 15.94 7.55
N ARG A 299 -6.47 16.41 6.60
CA ARG A 299 -6.80 16.59 5.17
C ARG A 299 -7.57 15.40 4.56
N TYR A 300 -7.46 14.25 5.19
CA TYR A 300 -8.02 12.96 4.77
C TYR A 300 -9.39 12.61 5.41
N ALA A 301 -9.83 13.30 6.44
CA ALA A 301 -11.16 13.04 7.04
C ALA A 301 -12.30 13.29 6.04
N ASP A 302 -12.14 14.29 5.16
CA ASP A 302 -13.14 14.61 4.15
C ASP A 302 -13.06 13.64 2.95
N GLU A 303 -11.88 13.14 2.60
CA GLU A 303 -11.71 12.07 1.59
C GLU A 303 -12.30 10.76 2.11
N LEU A 304 -12.02 10.40 3.36
CA LEU A 304 -12.62 9.22 4.00
C LEU A 304 -14.15 9.30 4.03
N ARG A 305 -14.71 10.48 4.31
CA ARG A 305 -16.17 10.71 4.27
C ARG A 305 -16.74 10.54 2.85
N LYS A 306 -16.03 11.02 1.83
CA LYS A 306 -16.41 10.81 0.42
C LYS A 306 -16.37 9.34 0.04
N ASP A 307 -15.32 8.64 0.41
CA ASP A 307 -15.13 7.22 0.09
C ASP A 307 -16.16 6.33 0.79
N VAL A 308 -16.45 6.62 2.07
CA VAL A 308 -17.51 5.92 2.82
C VAL A 308 -18.90 6.20 2.22
N ALA A 309 -19.15 7.45 1.78
CA ALA A 309 -20.39 7.80 1.11
C ALA A 309 -20.53 7.10 -0.26
N ASP A 310 -19.44 7.00 -1.01
CA ASP A 310 -19.42 6.33 -2.31
C ASP A 310 -19.58 4.81 -2.19
N MET A 311 -18.96 4.21 -1.17
CA MET A 311 -19.13 2.80 -0.84
C MET A 311 -20.54 2.51 -0.33
N SER A 312 -21.12 3.41 0.50
CA SER A 312 -22.51 3.33 0.92
C SER A 312 -23.48 3.41 -0.26
N ASN A 313 -23.18 4.25 -1.26
CA ASN A 313 -23.96 4.35 -2.49
C ASN A 313 -23.83 3.10 -3.37
N ARG A 314 -22.66 2.50 -3.45
CA ARG A 314 -22.43 1.22 -4.18
C ARG A 314 -23.09 0.04 -3.46
N LEU A 315 -23.08 0.00 -2.14
CA LEU A 315 -23.73 -1.02 -1.31
C LEU A 315 -25.21 -0.76 -1.10
N GLY A 316 -25.66 0.49 -1.20
CA GLY A 316 -27.05 0.94 -0.97
C GLY A 316 -28.09 0.37 -1.95
N GLY A 317 -27.62 -0.34 -3.01
CA GLY A 317 -28.46 -1.22 -3.82
C GLY A 317 -28.83 -2.53 -3.14
N VAL A 318 -28.12 -2.94 -2.08
CA VAL A 318 -28.26 -4.24 -1.42
C VAL A 318 -28.86 -4.14 -0.02
N ILE A 319 -28.70 -2.99 0.67
CA ILE A 319 -29.21 -2.81 2.03
C ILE A 319 -30.17 -1.60 2.08
N ARG A 320 -31.41 -1.80 1.65
CA ARG A 320 -32.52 -0.91 2.02
C ARG A 320 -32.95 -1.26 3.45
N GLY A 321 -32.57 -0.45 4.42
CA GLY A 321 -33.11 -0.59 5.77
C GLY A 321 -32.22 -0.17 6.93
N VAL A 322 -31.41 0.87 6.77
CA VAL A 322 -30.80 1.53 7.93
C VAL A 322 -31.18 2.99 7.91
N ASP A 323 -32.07 3.36 8.85
CA ASP A 323 -32.64 4.70 8.99
C ASP A 323 -31.58 5.79 9.12
N SER A 324 -31.85 6.90 8.45
CA SER A 324 -30.97 8.06 8.24
C SER A 324 -30.83 8.99 9.46
N GLU A 325 -31.15 8.56 10.68
CA GLU A 325 -31.13 9.39 11.90
C GLU A 325 -29.88 9.26 12.78
N ALA A 326 -28.86 8.51 12.35
CA ALA A 326 -27.57 8.41 13.05
C ALA A 326 -26.42 9.11 12.31
N ALA A 327 -26.69 10.18 11.59
CA ALA A 327 -25.70 10.97 10.86
C ALA A 327 -24.94 11.95 11.78
N GLY A 328 -24.26 11.42 12.80
CA GLY A 328 -23.48 12.22 13.76
C GLY A 328 -22.14 11.62 14.18
N ALA A 329 -21.82 10.40 13.76
CA ALA A 329 -20.48 9.84 13.99
C ALA A 329 -20.14 8.88 12.85
N PRO A 330 -18.94 8.93 12.26
CA PRO A 330 -18.52 7.94 11.29
C PRO A 330 -18.42 6.59 12.00
N ARG A 331 -19.36 5.69 11.70
CA ARG A 331 -19.17 4.27 12.00
C ARG A 331 -18.08 3.78 11.08
N VAL A 332 -16.87 3.73 11.59
CA VAL A 332 -15.74 3.12 10.88
C VAL A 332 -15.99 1.63 10.85
N ALA A 333 -16.47 1.13 9.73
CA ALA A 333 -16.18 -0.22 9.33
C ALA A 333 -14.71 -0.23 8.93
N VAL A 334 -13.86 -0.75 9.80
CA VAL A 334 -12.46 -0.97 9.48
C VAL A 334 -12.42 -2.06 8.43
N THR A 335 -12.24 -1.68 7.22
CA THR A 335 -11.97 -2.59 6.13
C THR A 335 -11.02 -1.92 5.16
N ALA A 336 -9.96 -2.54 4.98
CA ALA A 336 -9.00 -2.62 3.90
C ALA A 336 -8.13 -1.46 3.42
N LEU A 337 -6.92 -1.77 3.07
CA LEU A 337 -5.83 -0.92 2.69
C LEU A 337 -4.68 -1.51 1.94
N GLU A 338 -4.12 -0.81 1.01
CA GLU A 338 -2.92 -1.11 0.27
C GLU A 338 -1.83 -0.07 0.33
N ALA A 339 -0.57 -0.51 0.27
CA ALA A 339 0.58 0.32 -0.01
C ALA A 339 1.20 -0.09 -1.34
N THR A 340 1.02 0.72 -2.37
CA THR A 340 1.83 0.64 -3.58
C THR A 340 3.13 1.41 -3.38
N GLY A 341 4.20 0.86 -3.92
CA GLY A 341 5.42 1.56 -4.28
C GLY A 341 6.31 1.99 -3.13
N VAL A 342 6.84 1.00 -2.42
CA VAL A 342 8.24 1.02 -2.01
C VAL A 342 8.83 -0.32 -2.44
N ALA A 343 9.18 -0.40 -3.66
CA ALA A 343 10.17 -1.28 -4.23
C ALA A 343 10.54 -0.76 -5.61
#